data_4c49f7d261995c6fbf644227cd15750e
#
_entry.id   4c49f7d261995c6fbf644227cd15750e
#
_cell.length_a   1.000
_cell.length_b   1.000
_cell.length_c   1.000
_cell.angle_alpha   90.00
_cell.angle_beta   90.00
_cell.angle_gamma   90.00
#
_symmetry.space_group_name_H-M   'P 1'
#
loop_
_entity.id
_entity.type
_entity.pdbx_description
1 polymer ?
#
loop_
_entity_poly.entity_id
_entity_poly.type
_entity_poly.pdbx_seq_one_letter_code
_entity_poly.pdbx_strand_id
1 'polypeptide(L)'
;MLRTFSTNRGTLKVMTIAVCPGSYDPVTAGHLDVIERCARFFDEVHVVVAVNAAKTPMFSEETRVEIIRQALAKRGCTSVKVASTTGLITDYCTKIGATVIVKGLRQNGDYEAELGMALVNRKLAGVETLFLPAAPDLEHISSSIVKDVARHGGDVTGMVPDCVIPLLGEALKNEKRA
;
A
#
# COMPACT_ATOMS: atom_id res chain seq x y z
N MET A 1 21.34 22.00 10.59
CA MET A 1 22.52 22.60 9.93
C MET A 1 22.28 22.52 8.44
N LEU A 2 21.81 23.62 7.83
CA LEU A 2 21.51 23.72 6.40
C LEU A 2 22.85 23.77 5.64
N ARG A 3 23.12 22.76 4.83
CA ARG A 3 24.26 22.80 3.90
C ARG A 3 23.85 23.61 2.67
N THR A 4 24.35 24.81 2.57
CA THR A 4 24.34 25.61 1.34
C THR A 4 25.31 25.01 0.35
N PHE A 5 24.83 24.59 -0.82
CA PHE A 5 25.70 24.17 -1.93
C PHE A 5 25.80 25.30 -2.94
N SER A 6 27.04 25.68 -3.20
CA SER A 6 27.46 26.67 -4.19
C SER A 6 27.17 26.22 -5.61
N THR A 7 26.77 27.17 -6.42
CA THR A 7 26.44 27.09 -7.83
C THR A 7 27.59 26.59 -8.72
N ASN A 8 27.19 25.74 -9.65
CA ASN A 8 27.86 25.33 -10.88
C ASN A 8 28.42 23.92 -10.88
N ARG A 9 27.55 22.96 -11.10
CA ARG A 9 27.72 21.67 -11.79
C ARG A 9 26.62 20.72 -11.35
N GLY A 10 25.85 20.18 -12.27
CA GLY A 10 24.84 19.13 -12.16
C GLY A 10 24.28 18.89 -10.77
N THR A 11 23.11 19.40 -10.48
CA THR A 11 22.39 19.12 -9.24
C THR A 11 22.28 17.59 -9.15
N LEU A 12 23.00 16.98 -8.21
CA LEU A 12 22.76 15.58 -7.86
C LEU A 12 21.32 15.49 -7.37
N LYS A 13 20.43 15.03 -8.24
CA LYS A 13 19.04 14.80 -7.87
C LYS A 13 19.05 13.67 -6.84
N VAL A 14 18.80 13.99 -5.58
CA VAL A 14 18.58 12.96 -4.55
C VAL A 14 17.29 12.25 -4.91
N MET A 15 17.39 10.96 -5.24
CA MET A 15 16.23 10.14 -5.57
C MET A 15 15.34 10.00 -4.35
N THR A 16 14.08 10.34 -4.49
CA THR A 16 13.09 10.24 -3.42
C THR A 16 12.35 8.92 -3.52
N ILE A 17 12.45 8.09 -2.46
CA ILE A 17 11.84 6.76 -2.40
C ILE A 17 10.77 6.75 -1.31
N ALA A 18 9.57 6.34 -1.66
CA ALA A 18 8.46 6.16 -0.73
C ALA A 18 8.05 4.69 -0.61
N VAL A 19 7.59 4.30 0.58
CA VAL A 19 7.03 2.97 0.85
C VAL A 19 5.56 3.10 1.19
N CYS A 20 4.71 2.35 0.48
CA CYS A 20 3.27 2.21 0.76
C CYS A 20 3.03 0.81 1.36
N PRO A 21 3.07 0.65 2.69
CA PRO A 21 2.86 -0.65 3.32
C PRO A 21 1.39 -0.92 3.59
N GLY A 22 0.98 -2.18 3.43
CA GLY A 22 -0.38 -2.61 3.76
C GLY A 22 -0.51 -4.12 3.72
N SER A 23 -1.63 -4.66 4.23
CA SER A 23 -1.94 -6.08 4.09
C SER A 23 -2.39 -6.43 2.67
N TYR A 24 -3.11 -5.52 2.01
CA TYR A 24 -3.62 -5.67 0.64
C TYR A 24 -4.37 -7.00 0.42
N ASP A 25 -5.30 -7.32 1.30
CA ASP A 25 -6.01 -8.59 1.33
C ASP A 25 -7.54 -8.43 1.16
N PRO A 26 -8.00 -8.15 -0.07
CA PRO A 26 -7.27 -7.78 -1.29
C PRO A 26 -6.89 -6.30 -1.38
N VAL A 27 -6.07 -5.96 -2.39
CA VAL A 27 -5.90 -4.58 -2.82
C VAL A 27 -7.24 -4.03 -3.34
N THR A 28 -7.53 -2.75 -3.04
CA THR A 28 -8.78 -2.07 -3.42
C THR A 28 -8.51 -0.88 -4.35
N ALA A 29 -9.57 -0.33 -4.95
CA ALA A 29 -9.49 0.89 -5.75
C ALA A 29 -8.90 2.06 -4.95
N GLY A 30 -9.25 2.19 -3.65
CA GLY A 30 -8.69 3.21 -2.77
C GLY A 30 -7.19 3.05 -2.51
N HIS A 31 -6.71 1.81 -2.39
CA HIS A 31 -5.27 1.56 -2.29
C HIS A 31 -4.54 1.99 -3.56
N LEU A 32 -5.08 1.66 -4.74
CA LEU A 32 -4.46 2.01 -6.01
C LEU A 32 -4.44 3.52 -6.25
N ASP A 33 -5.50 4.25 -5.88
CA ASP A 33 -5.53 5.72 -5.94
C ASP A 33 -4.37 6.34 -5.16
N VAL A 34 -4.17 5.92 -3.91
CA VAL A 34 -3.06 6.40 -3.07
C VAL A 34 -1.71 6.08 -3.71
N ILE A 35 -1.52 4.85 -4.20
CA ILE A 35 -0.26 4.43 -4.83
C ILE A 35 0.04 5.24 -6.11
N GLU A 36 -0.96 5.44 -6.97
CA GLU A 36 -0.82 6.22 -8.20
C GLU A 36 -0.49 7.69 -7.91
N ARG A 37 -1.11 8.26 -6.88
CA ARG A 37 -0.80 9.62 -6.45
C ARG A 37 0.61 9.72 -5.88
N CYS A 38 1.07 8.74 -5.10
CA CYS A 38 2.46 8.66 -4.65
C CYS A 38 3.44 8.65 -5.83
N ALA A 39 3.16 7.86 -6.88
CA ALA A 39 4.02 7.76 -8.04
C ALA A 39 4.19 9.07 -8.83
N ARG A 40 3.37 10.10 -8.55
CA ARG A 40 3.52 11.45 -9.12
C ARG A 40 4.46 12.35 -8.31
N PHE A 41 4.68 12.04 -7.05
CA PHE A 41 5.47 12.87 -6.12
C PHE A 41 6.87 12.31 -5.86
N PHE A 42 7.03 10.99 -5.95
CA PHE A 42 8.27 10.29 -5.64
C PHE A 42 8.88 9.69 -6.90
N ASP A 43 10.22 9.66 -6.96
CA ASP A 43 10.94 9.07 -8.09
C ASP A 43 10.78 7.56 -8.14
N GLU A 44 10.62 6.91 -6.98
CA GLU A 44 10.38 5.49 -6.83
C GLU A 44 9.39 5.23 -5.70
N VAL A 45 8.44 4.34 -5.93
CA VAL A 45 7.44 3.91 -4.93
C VAL A 45 7.51 2.40 -4.76
N HIS A 46 7.63 1.95 -3.52
CA HIS A 46 7.54 0.54 -3.17
C HIS A 46 6.21 0.25 -2.48
N VAL A 47 5.39 -0.58 -3.10
CA VAL A 47 4.21 -1.18 -2.45
C VAL A 47 4.67 -2.42 -1.73
N VAL A 48 4.52 -2.45 -0.40
CA VAL A 48 5.04 -3.53 0.41
C VAL A 48 3.90 -4.27 1.12
N VAL A 49 3.68 -5.51 0.72
CA VAL A 49 2.75 -6.41 1.40
C VAL A 49 3.35 -6.78 2.76
N ALA A 50 2.77 -6.23 3.83
CA ALA A 50 3.16 -6.56 5.20
C ALA A 50 2.48 -7.87 5.62
N VAL A 51 3.28 -8.90 5.89
CA VAL A 51 2.79 -10.20 6.32
C VAL A 51 2.76 -10.24 7.84
N ASN A 52 1.58 -10.39 8.42
CA ASN A 52 1.40 -10.55 9.86
C ASN A 52 1.04 -12.01 10.16
N ALA A 53 1.96 -12.73 10.80
CA ALA A 53 1.78 -14.14 11.16
C ALA A 53 0.59 -14.40 12.12
N ALA A 54 0.12 -13.38 12.85
CA ALA A 54 -1.03 -13.50 13.75
C ALA A 54 -2.38 -13.39 13.03
N LYS A 55 -2.39 -13.08 11.71
CA LYS A 55 -3.61 -12.95 10.91
C LYS A 55 -3.72 -14.07 9.90
N THR A 56 -4.92 -14.58 9.70
CA THR A 56 -5.23 -15.50 8.59
C THR A 56 -5.75 -14.67 7.41
N PRO A 57 -4.93 -14.42 6.38
CA PRO A 57 -5.37 -13.67 5.21
C PRO A 57 -6.24 -14.54 4.31
N MET A 58 -7.09 -13.91 3.48
CA MET A 58 -7.85 -14.61 2.45
C MET A 58 -6.96 -15.06 1.28
N PHE A 59 -5.97 -14.25 0.93
CA PHE A 59 -5.02 -14.54 -0.14
C PHE A 59 -3.61 -14.76 0.38
N SER A 60 -2.87 -15.71 -0.22
CA SER A 60 -1.45 -15.90 0.09
C SER A 60 -0.64 -14.62 -0.18
N GLU A 61 0.55 -14.55 0.40
CA GLU A 61 1.49 -13.45 0.18
C GLU A 61 1.77 -13.25 -1.32
N GLU A 62 2.08 -14.33 -2.01
CA GLU A 62 2.42 -14.35 -3.43
C GLU A 62 1.24 -13.86 -4.28
N THR A 63 0.02 -14.33 -3.98
CA THR A 63 -1.20 -13.91 -4.67
C THR A 63 -1.44 -12.41 -4.51
N ARG A 64 -1.28 -11.87 -3.30
CA ARG A 64 -1.45 -10.43 -3.05
C ARG A 64 -0.43 -9.59 -3.82
N VAL A 65 0.84 -10.02 -3.83
CA VAL A 65 1.90 -9.35 -4.61
C VAL A 65 1.58 -9.36 -6.09
N GLU A 66 1.15 -10.50 -6.63
CA GLU A 66 0.86 -10.65 -8.06
C GLU A 66 -0.35 -9.83 -8.50
N ILE A 67 -1.43 -9.83 -7.71
CA ILE A 67 -2.61 -8.99 -7.97
C ILE A 67 -2.22 -7.51 -8.06
N ILE A 68 -1.40 -7.02 -7.13
CA ILE A 68 -0.96 -5.63 -7.13
C ILE A 68 -0.12 -5.33 -8.37
N ARG A 69 0.80 -6.22 -8.77
CA ARG A 69 1.60 -6.06 -9.99
C ARG A 69 0.73 -5.95 -11.24
N GLN A 70 -0.24 -6.85 -11.39
CA GLN A 70 -1.17 -6.84 -12.53
C GLN A 70 -2.01 -5.57 -12.56
N ALA A 71 -2.55 -5.15 -11.41
CA ALA A 71 -3.36 -3.95 -11.31
C ALA A 71 -2.56 -2.69 -11.68
N LEU A 72 -1.32 -2.57 -11.22
CA LEU A 72 -0.44 -1.43 -11.50
C LEU A 72 0.02 -1.42 -12.97
N ALA A 73 0.36 -2.59 -13.53
CA ALA A 73 0.73 -2.72 -14.92
C ALA A 73 -0.41 -2.26 -15.86
N LYS A 74 -1.67 -2.67 -15.58
CA LYS A 74 -2.86 -2.24 -16.32
C LYS A 74 -3.05 -0.71 -16.30
N ARG A 75 -2.56 -0.05 -15.24
CA ARG A 75 -2.66 1.41 -15.03
C ARG A 75 -1.41 2.18 -15.49
N GLY A 76 -0.43 1.50 -16.08
CA GLY A 76 0.79 2.12 -16.58
C GLY A 76 1.75 2.64 -15.49
N CYS A 77 1.61 2.17 -14.25
CA CYS A 77 2.45 2.57 -13.12
C CYS A 77 3.80 1.83 -13.12
N THR A 78 4.69 2.17 -14.04
CA THR A 78 5.98 1.47 -14.28
C THR A 78 7.07 1.81 -13.24
N SER A 79 6.95 2.94 -12.54
CA SER A 79 7.88 3.38 -11.48
C SER A 79 7.60 2.73 -10.12
N VAL A 80 6.54 1.91 -10.01
CA VAL A 80 6.13 1.27 -8.76
C VAL A 80 6.67 -0.14 -8.69
N LYS A 81 7.41 -0.44 -7.63
CA LYS A 81 7.90 -1.78 -7.30
C LYS A 81 6.98 -2.45 -6.28
N VAL A 82 6.78 -3.75 -6.41
CA VAL A 82 5.94 -4.53 -5.47
C VAL A 82 6.78 -5.60 -4.81
N ALA A 83 6.77 -5.60 -3.50
CA ALA A 83 7.49 -6.56 -2.66
C ALA A 83 6.63 -6.98 -1.46
N SER A 84 7.15 -7.91 -0.67
CA SER A 84 6.57 -8.32 0.61
C SER A 84 7.62 -8.36 1.70
N THR A 85 7.18 -8.32 2.95
CA THR A 85 8.04 -8.48 4.12
C THR A 85 7.29 -9.10 5.29
N THR A 86 7.98 -9.97 6.02
CA THR A 86 7.54 -10.51 7.32
C THR A 86 8.16 -9.73 8.48
N GLY A 87 9.14 -8.85 8.21
CA GLY A 87 9.84 -8.01 9.18
C GLY A 87 9.22 -6.63 9.36
N LEU A 88 9.95 -5.76 10.06
CA LEU A 88 9.54 -4.38 10.25
C LEU A 88 9.59 -3.61 8.93
N ILE A 89 8.60 -2.75 8.71
CA ILE A 89 8.60 -1.86 7.54
C ILE A 89 9.78 -0.88 7.59
N THR A 90 10.21 -0.48 8.78
CA THR A 90 11.39 0.36 8.98
C THR A 90 12.68 -0.31 8.50
N ASP A 91 12.83 -1.61 8.71
CA ASP A 91 14.00 -2.36 8.21
C ASP A 91 14.00 -2.41 6.68
N TYR A 92 12.81 -2.63 6.09
CA TYR A 92 12.63 -2.57 4.65
C TYR A 92 13.00 -1.17 4.11
N CYS A 93 12.50 -0.09 4.72
CA CYS A 93 12.82 1.28 4.35
C CYS A 93 14.33 1.54 4.40
N THR A 94 14.98 1.16 5.50
CA THR A 94 16.44 1.32 5.68
C THR A 94 17.21 0.58 4.58
N LYS A 95 16.82 -0.65 4.26
CA LYS A 95 17.47 -1.47 3.23
C LYS A 95 17.45 -0.83 1.84
N ILE A 96 16.37 -0.13 1.49
CA ILE A 96 16.23 0.50 0.17
C ILE A 96 16.55 1.99 0.16
N GLY A 97 16.89 2.58 1.31
CA GLY A 97 17.14 4.01 1.45
C GLY A 97 15.90 4.89 1.40
N ALA A 98 14.72 4.33 1.68
CA ALA A 98 13.49 5.11 1.77
C ALA A 98 13.41 5.86 3.11
N THR A 99 13.02 7.13 3.05
CA THR A 99 12.86 8.00 4.22
C THR A 99 11.39 8.32 4.53
N VAL A 100 10.47 7.85 3.68
CA VAL A 100 9.06 8.18 3.76
C VAL A 100 8.20 6.91 3.64
N ILE A 101 7.26 6.76 4.57
CA ILE A 101 6.13 5.85 4.48
C ILE A 101 4.90 6.67 4.10
N VAL A 102 4.08 6.18 3.16
CA VAL A 102 2.82 6.82 2.80
C VAL A 102 1.65 5.93 3.17
N LYS A 103 0.67 6.51 3.86
CA LYS A 103 -0.57 5.86 4.28
C LYS A 103 -1.78 6.61 3.76
N GLY A 104 -2.75 5.89 3.21
CA GLY A 104 -4.05 6.46 2.88
C GLY A 104 -4.92 6.61 4.13
N LEU A 105 -5.62 7.73 4.24
CA LEU A 105 -6.62 7.97 5.28
C LEU A 105 -8.00 8.11 4.66
N ARG A 106 -8.98 7.40 5.21
CA ARG A 106 -10.38 7.43 4.78
C ARG A 106 -11.27 8.18 5.78
N GLN A 107 -10.98 7.99 7.06
CA GLN A 107 -11.77 8.51 8.18
C GLN A 107 -10.84 8.94 9.32
N ASN A 108 -11.37 9.73 10.26
CA ASN A 108 -10.60 10.20 11.42
C ASN A 108 -9.99 9.04 12.25
N GLY A 109 -10.71 7.93 12.40
CA GLY A 109 -10.22 6.75 13.11
C GLY A 109 -8.99 6.08 12.46
N ASP A 110 -8.83 6.20 11.14
CA ASP A 110 -7.62 5.70 10.47
C ASP A 110 -6.38 6.48 10.94
N TYR A 111 -6.50 7.80 11.11
CA TYR A 111 -5.39 8.64 11.59
C TYR A 111 -4.97 8.26 13.02
N GLU A 112 -5.93 8.12 13.92
CA GLU A 112 -5.64 7.75 15.32
C GLU A 112 -4.96 6.37 15.41
N ALA A 113 -5.42 5.41 14.60
CA ALA A 113 -4.83 4.06 14.54
C ALA A 113 -3.41 4.05 13.99
N GLU A 114 -3.11 4.91 13.01
CA GLU A 114 -1.81 4.94 12.34
C GLU A 114 -0.78 5.85 13.03
N LEU A 115 -1.22 6.84 13.82
CA LEU A 115 -0.35 7.82 14.46
C LEU A 115 0.68 7.19 15.39
N GLY A 116 0.26 6.22 16.21
CA GLY A 116 1.17 5.53 17.12
C GLY A 116 2.31 4.84 16.38
N MET A 117 1.99 4.15 15.28
CA MET A 117 3.00 3.46 14.47
C MET A 117 3.90 4.46 13.72
N ALA A 118 3.37 5.59 13.26
CA ALA A 118 4.15 6.65 12.62
C ALA A 118 5.24 7.18 13.56
N LEU A 119 4.89 7.44 14.82
CA LEU A 119 5.84 7.91 15.85
C LEU A 119 6.90 6.84 16.17
N VAL A 120 6.51 5.57 16.21
CA VAL A 120 7.45 4.45 16.40
C VAL A 120 8.40 4.33 15.22
N ASN A 121 7.91 4.37 13.99
CA ASN A 121 8.74 4.28 12.78
C ASN A 121 9.80 5.41 12.74
N ARG A 122 9.40 6.63 13.08
CA ARG A 122 10.32 7.77 13.18
C ARG A 122 11.39 7.54 14.26
N LYS A 123 11.00 7.02 15.42
CA LYS A 123 11.94 6.74 16.52
C LYS A 123 12.93 5.62 16.17
N LEU A 124 12.46 4.56 15.50
CA LEU A 124 13.28 3.39 15.18
C LEU A 124 14.29 3.65 14.05
N ALA A 125 13.89 4.36 13.00
CA ALA A 125 14.69 4.47 11.79
C ALA A 125 14.73 5.88 11.17
N GLY A 126 14.17 6.89 11.82
CA GLY A 126 14.09 8.24 11.25
C GLY A 126 13.19 8.34 10.00
N VAL A 127 12.32 7.34 9.78
CA VAL A 127 11.40 7.30 8.64
C VAL A 127 10.14 8.08 8.99
N GLU A 128 9.82 9.09 8.17
CA GLU A 128 8.60 9.90 8.35
C GLU A 128 7.39 9.23 7.71
N THR A 129 6.20 9.50 8.26
CA THR A 129 4.95 9.00 7.69
C THR A 129 4.13 10.15 7.15
N LEU A 130 3.80 10.10 5.86
CA LEU A 130 2.88 11.01 5.21
C LEU A 130 1.51 10.37 5.08
N PHE A 131 0.48 11.16 5.35
CA PHE A 131 -0.90 10.73 5.23
C PHE A 131 -1.56 11.39 4.01
N LEU A 132 -2.11 10.59 3.11
CA LEU A 132 -2.87 11.04 1.96
C LEU A 132 -4.36 10.78 2.19
N PRO A 133 -5.22 11.81 2.15
CA PRO A 133 -6.66 11.59 2.16
C PRO A 133 -7.10 10.74 0.98
N ALA A 134 -7.98 9.79 1.20
CA ALA A 134 -8.63 9.03 0.14
C ALA A 134 -9.45 9.95 -0.76
N ALA A 135 -9.64 9.56 -2.02
CA ALA A 135 -10.59 10.23 -2.89
C ALA A 135 -12.02 10.05 -2.31
N PRO A 136 -12.89 11.08 -2.34
CA PRO A 136 -14.20 11.05 -1.70
C PRO A 136 -15.09 9.89 -2.15
N ASP A 137 -14.96 9.49 -3.41
CA ASP A 137 -15.70 8.36 -4.02
C ASP A 137 -15.14 6.99 -3.62
N LEU A 138 -13.98 6.93 -2.97
CA LEU A 138 -13.28 5.69 -2.57
C LEU A 138 -13.15 5.53 -1.04
N GLU A 139 -13.51 6.53 -0.26
CA GLU A 139 -13.30 6.52 1.21
C GLU A 139 -14.08 5.41 1.92
N HIS A 140 -15.23 5.01 1.37
CA HIS A 140 -16.06 3.94 1.90
C HIS A 140 -15.51 2.54 1.59
N ILE A 141 -14.51 2.40 0.72
CA ILE A 141 -13.98 1.11 0.28
C ILE A 141 -12.85 0.65 1.20
N SER A 142 -12.99 -0.56 1.75
CA SER A 142 -11.92 -1.26 2.48
C SER A 142 -11.87 -2.73 2.09
N SER A 143 -10.73 -3.39 2.33
CA SER A 143 -10.63 -4.84 2.09
C SER A 143 -11.63 -5.65 2.91
N SER A 144 -11.96 -5.20 4.12
CA SER A 144 -12.96 -5.87 4.98
C SER A 144 -14.37 -5.74 4.39
N ILE A 145 -14.77 -4.54 3.95
CA ILE A 145 -16.06 -4.30 3.30
C ILE A 145 -16.16 -5.11 2.00
N VAL A 146 -15.10 -5.11 1.17
CA VAL A 146 -15.07 -5.91 -0.07
C VAL A 146 -15.30 -7.40 0.22
N LYS A 147 -14.61 -7.95 1.21
CA LYS A 147 -14.79 -9.36 1.60
C LYS A 147 -16.19 -9.64 2.12
N ASP A 148 -16.75 -8.73 2.89
CA ASP A 148 -18.10 -8.86 3.44
C ASP A 148 -19.16 -8.83 2.34
N VAL A 149 -19.12 -7.84 1.45
CA VAL A 149 -20.01 -7.74 0.28
C VAL A 149 -19.92 -9.00 -0.58
N ALA A 150 -18.72 -9.46 -0.90
CA ALA A 150 -18.53 -10.66 -1.71
C ALA A 150 -19.05 -11.94 -1.03
N ARG A 151 -18.88 -12.10 0.29
CA ARG A 151 -19.44 -13.23 1.05
C ARG A 151 -20.97 -13.32 0.98
N HIS A 152 -21.63 -12.17 0.90
CA HIS A 152 -23.08 -12.09 0.77
C HIS A 152 -23.57 -12.08 -0.69
N GLY A 153 -22.67 -12.30 -1.66
CA GLY A 153 -23.00 -12.38 -3.08
C GLY A 153 -23.25 -11.01 -3.75
N GLY A 154 -22.84 -9.92 -3.09
CA GLY A 154 -22.91 -8.57 -3.64
C GLY A 154 -21.85 -8.31 -4.71
N ASP A 155 -22.12 -7.36 -5.58
CA ASP A 155 -21.19 -6.92 -6.62
C ASP A 155 -20.09 -6.04 -6.04
N VAL A 156 -18.83 -6.38 -6.32
CA VAL A 156 -17.62 -5.63 -5.89
C VAL A 156 -16.94 -4.93 -7.08
N THR A 157 -17.59 -4.85 -8.22
CA THR A 157 -17.09 -4.12 -9.40
C THR A 157 -16.84 -2.65 -9.04
N GLY A 158 -15.69 -2.12 -9.46
CA GLY A 158 -15.24 -0.77 -9.09
C GLY A 158 -14.66 -0.63 -7.68
N MET A 159 -14.89 -1.57 -6.78
CA MET A 159 -14.27 -1.57 -5.45
C MET A 159 -12.85 -2.16 -5.46
N VAL A 160 -12.61 -3.09 -6.38
CA VAL A 160 -11.32 -3.79 -6.55
C VAL A 160 -10.91 -3.82 -8.01
N PRO A 161 -9.62 -4.06 -8.33
CA PRO A 161 -9.22 -4.37 -9.70
C PRO A 161 -9.94 -5.58 -10.26
N ASP A 162 -10.26 -5.59 -11.56
CA ASP A 162 -11.01 -6.69 -12.21
C ASP A 162 -10.37 -8.06 -11.98
N CYS A 163 -9.02 -8.14 -11.92
CA CYS A 163 -8.29 -9.39 -11.67
C CYS A 163 -8.57 -10.00 -10.28
N VAL A 164 -9.08 -9.22 -9.33
CA VAL A 164 -9.44 -9.68 -7.98
C VAL A 164 -10.78 -10.42 -7.97
N ILE A 165 -11.73 -10.01 -8.81
CA ILE A 165 -13.12 -10.52 -8.77
C ILE A 165 -13.20 -12.05 -8.88
N PRO A 166 -12.56 -12.71 -9.89
CA PRO A 166 -12.60 -14.16 -9.98
C PRO A 166 -11.92 -14.84 -8.79
N LEU A 167 -10.81 -14.29 -8.30
CA LEU A 167 -10.07 -14.85 -7.16
C LEU A 167 -10.88 -14.79 -5.86
N LEU A 168 -11.66 -13.72 -5.64
CA LEU A 168 -12.59 -13.63 -4.51
C LEU A 168 -13.63 -14.75 -4.58
N GLY A 169 -14.20 -14.99 -5.77
CA GLY A 169 -15.19 -16.06 -5.97
C GLY A 169 -14.60 -17.45 -5.66
N GLU A 170 -13.37 -17.71 -6.04
CA GLU A 170 -12.68 -18.98 -5.76
C GLU A 170 -12.36 -19.14 -4.26
N ALA A 171 -11.80 -18.08 -3.63
CA ALA A 171 -11.47 -18.12 -2.21
C ALA A 171 -12.70 -18.38 -1.34
N LEU A 172 -13.83 -17.73 -1.65
CA LEU A 172 -15.09 -17.91 -0.92
C LEU A 172 -15.71 -19.31 -1.10
N LYS A 173 -15.52 -19.95 -2.28
CA LYS A 173 -15.93 -21.35 -2.47
C LYS A 173 -15.11 -22.30 -1.59
N ASN A 174 -13.84 -22.02 -1.41
CA ASN A 174 -12.96 -22.82 -0.58
C ASN A 174 -13.24 -22.63 0.92
N GLU A 175 -13.55 -21.39 1.38
CA GLU A 175 -14.01 -21.11 2.76
C GLU A 175 -15.27 -21.94 3.13
N LYS A 176 -16.20 -22.14 2.18
CA LYS A 176 -17.43 -22.90 2.42
C LYS A 176 -17.24 -24.43 2.45
N ARG A 177 -16.08 -24.91 1.99
CA ARG A 177 -15.77 -26.34 1.93
C ARG A 177 -14.88 -26.83 3.08
N ALA A 178 -14.25 -25.90 3.82
CA ALA A 178 -13.40 -26.14 4.98
C ALA A 178 -14.20 -26.12 6.28
#